data_b1519638528e839d058c1b9977293548
#
_entry.id   b1519638528e839d058c1b9977293548
#
_cell.length_a   1.000
_cell.length_b   1.000
_cell.length_c   1.000
_cell.angle_alpha   90.00
_cell.angle_beta   90.00
_cell.angle_gamma   90.00
#
_symmetry.space_group_name_H-M   'P 1'
#
loop_
_entity.id
_entity.type
_entity.pdbx_description
1 polymer ?
#
loop_
_entity_poly.entity_id
_entity_poly.type
_entity_poly.pdbx_seq_one_letter_code
_entity_poly.pdbx_strand_id
1 'polypeptide(L)'
;MYQKFIINQDGVLKFGHVYQHRDLLGWGEECPYGGGLWKKDEGRRAILLFGRSFAFGAPDFNQVRRIEWSGTGGTPCPLFFLPHWPNEDQLIPVYAG
;
A
#
# COMPACT_ATOMS: atom_id res chain seq x y z
N MET A 1 -10.58 0.35 -13.72
CA MET A 1 -9.85 0.90 -12.56
C MET A 1 -9.01 -0.17 -11.91
N TYR A 2 -7.94 0.23 -11.26
CA TYR A 2 -6.96 -0.71 -10.70
C TYR A 2 -6.80 -0.47 -9.21
N GLN A 3 -6.41 -1.51 -8.50
CA GLN A 3 -6.16 -1.45 -7.07
C GLN A 3 -4.75 -0.91 -6.82
N LYS A 4 -4.65 0.40 -6.58
CA LYS A 4 -3.37 1.12 -6.44
C LYS A 4 -3.25 1.74 -5.06
N PHE A 5 -2.01 1.91 -4.61
CA PHE A 5 -1.74 2.62 -3.36
C PHE A 5 -0.60 3.63 -3.54
N ILE A 6 -0.58 4.62 -2.67
CA ILE A 6 0.54 5.56 -2.52
C ILE A 6 0.81 5.79 -1.03
N ILE A 7 1.99 6.34 -0.75
CA ILE A 7 2.33 6.84 0.58
C ILE A 7 2.61 8.33 0.42
N ASN A 8 1.81 9.17 1.06
CA ASN A 8 1.95 10.62 0.90
C ASN A 8 3.12 11.18 1.73
N GLN A 9 3.32 12.50 1.67
CA GLN A 9 4.42 13.17 2.37
C GLN A 9 4.38 13.01 3.90
N ASP A 10 3.21 12.75 4.45
CA ASP A 10 3.03 12.54 5.90
C ASP A 10 3.20 11.07 6.29
N GLY A 11 3.56 10.21 5.35
CA GLY A 11 3.70 8.77 5.60
C GLY A 11 2.36 8.03 5.67
N VAL A 12 1.28 8.65 5.20
CA VAL A 12 -0.05 8.04 5.24
C VAL A 12 -0.26 7.17 4.00
N LEU A 13 -0.69 5.93 4.23
CA LEU A 13 -1.11 5.02 3.17
C LEU A 13 -2.47 5.44 2.65
N LYS A 14 -2.56 5.66 1.34
CA LYS A 14 -3.82 5.90 0.64
C LYS A 14 -3.96 4.85 -0.45
N PHE A 15 -5.10 4.18 -0.50
CA PHE A 15 -5.33 3.13 -1.49
C PHE A 15 -6.78 3.13 -1.94
N GLY A 16 -7.00 2.60 -3.14
CA GLY A 16 -8.33 2.56 -3.72
C GLY A 16 -8.30 2.01 -5.14
N HIS A 17 -9.45 2.07 -5.78
CA HIS A 17 -9.62 1.66 -7.18
C HIS A 17 -9.57 2.91 -8.05
N VAL A 18 -8.42 3.15 -8.69
CA VAL A 18 -8.20 4.36 -9.49
C VAL A 18 -7.50 4.02 -10.81
N TYR A 19 -7.54 4.93 -11.78
CA TYR A 19 -6.82 4.76 -13.04
C TYR A 19 -5.34 5.07 -12.89
N GLN A 20 -5.01 6.12 -12.13
CA GLN A 20 -3.63 6.56 -11.94
C GLN A 20 -3.35 6.74 -10.45
N HIS A 21 -2.10 6.51 -10.06
CA HIS A 21 -1.71 6.68 -8.65
C HIS A 21 -1.98 8.08 -8.14
N ARG A 22 -1.80 9.12 -8.98
CA ARG A 22 -2.05 10.52 -8.56
C ARG A 22 -3.51 10.78 -8.20
N ASP A 23 -4.44 9.94 -8.65
CA ASP A 23 -5.86 10.08 -8.31
C ASP A 23 -6.13 9.82 -6.83
N LEU A 24 -5.16 9.23 -6.14
CA LEU A 24 -5.23 8.99 -4.68
C LEU A 24 -4.77 10.19 -3.87
N LEU A 25 -4.10 11.17 -4.50
CA LEU A 25 -3.62 12.37 -3.80
C LEU A 25 -4.74 13.38 -3.67
N GLY A 26 -4.87 13.96 -2.48
CA GLY A 26 -5.75 15.08 -2.26
C GLY A 26 -5.11 16.41 -2.64
N TRP A 27 -5.86 17.47 -2.48
CA TRP A 27 -5.39 18.83 -2.77
C TRP A 27 -4.20 19.16 -1.88
N GLY A 28 -3.11 19.58 -2.51
CA GLY A 28 -1.88 19.95 -1.80
C GLY A 28 -1.04 18.78 -1.32
N GLU A 29 -1.44 17.53 -1.60
CA GLU A 29 -0.65 16.37 -1.22
C GLU A 29 0.41 16.03 -2.25
N GLU A 30 1.52 15.46 -1.76
CA GLU A 30 2.62 14.97 -2.58
C GLU A 30 2.89 13.51 -2.24
N CYS A 31 3.62 12.81 -3.12
CA CYS A 31 3.94 11.40 -2.95
C CYS A 31 5.44 11.14 -3.10
N PRO A 32 6.27 11.56 -2.12
CA PRO A 32 7.72 11.36 -2.19
C PRO A 32 8.14 9.93 -1.91
N TYR A 33 7.27 9.10 -1.33
CA TYR A 33 7.63 7.76 -0.86
C TYR A 33 7.14 6.64 -1.77
N GLY A 34 6.66 6.98 -2.96
CA GLY A 34 6.28 6.00 -3.95
C GLY A 34 4.93 5.37 -3.72
N GLY A 35 4.69 4.31 -4.47
CA GLY A 35 3.43 3.58 -4.41
C GLY A 35 3.52 2.27 -5.15
N GLY A 36 2.39 1.60 -5.30
CA GLY A 36 2.32 0.32 -5.97
C GLY A 36 0.90 -0.15 -6.13
N LEU A 37 0.72 -1.45 -6.00
CA LEU A 37 -0.56 -2.12 -6.16
C LEU A 37 -0.94 -2.80 -4.84
N TRP A 38 -2.23 -3.05 -4.66
CA TRP A 38 -2.70 -3.80 -3.50
C TRP A 38 -3.72 -4.85 -3.93
N LYS A 39 -3.83 -5.90 -3.13
CA LYS A 39 -4.87 -6.90 -3.32
C LYS A 39 -5.35 -7.42 -1.96
N LYS A 40 -6.57 -7.92 -1.94
CA LYS A 40 -7.07 -8.67 -0.80
C LYS A 40 -6.58 -10.11 -0.89
N ASP A 41 -6.10 -10.66 0.22
CA ASP A 41 -5.78 -12.06 0.36
C ASP A 41 -6.84 -12.70 1.25
N GLU A 42 -7.76 -13.42 0.66
CA GLU A 42 -8.87 -14.02 1.40
C GLU A 42 -8.41 -15.12 2.35
N GLY A 43 -7.37 -15.87 1.95
CA GLY A 43 -6.82 -16.93 2.79
C GLY A 43 -6.23 -16.40 4.08
N ARG A 44 -5.53 -15.28 4.01
CA ARG A 44 -4.92 -14.62 5.18
C ARG A 44 -5.83 -13.59 5.81
N ARG A 45 -6.95 -13.25 5.18
CA ARG A 45 -7.83 -12.15 5.57
C ARG A 45 -7.05 -10.85 5.73
N ALA A 46 -6.22 -10.55 4.76
CA ALA A 46 -5.25 -9.47 4.83
C ALA A 46 -5.26 -8.63 3.55
N ILE A 47 -4.63 -7.46 3.63
CA ILE A 47 -4.29 -6.64 2.48
C ILE A 47 -2.81 -6.83 2.18
N LEU A 48 -2.48 -7.06 0.91
CA LEU A 48 -1.09 -7.17 0.46
C LEU A 48 -0.73 -5.96 -0.39
N LEU A 49 0.40 -5.34 -0.07
CA LEU A 49 0.98 -4.25 -0.86
C LEU A 49 2.15 -4.79 -1.66
N PHE A 50 2.23 -4.45 -2.96
CA PHE A 50 3.28 -4.95 -3.84
C PHE A 50 3.46 -4.04 -5.05
N GLY A 51 4.44 -4.34 -5.90
CA GLY A 51 4.66 -3.63 -7.15
C GLY A 51 5.22 -2.23 -6.98
N ARG A 52 4.98 -1.39 -7.99
CA ARG A 52 5.51 -0.03 -8.03
C ARG A 52 4.59 0.88 -8.82
N SER A 53 4.74 2.19 -8.61
CA SER A 53 4.10 3.22 -9.40
C SER A 53 5.05 3.71 -10.49
N PHE A 54 4.57 3.82 -11.73
CA PHE A 54 5.35 4.44 -12.80
C PHE A 54 5.59 5.91 -12.52
N ALA A 55 4.59 6.60 -11.96
CA ALA A 55 4.67 8.04 -11.72
C ALA A 55 5.55 8.39 -10.52
N PHE A 56 5.48 7.59 -9.45
CA PHE A 56 6.08 7.92 -8.15
C PHE A 56 7.18 6.95 -7.72
N GLY A 57 7.45 5.91 -8.50
CA GLY A 57 8.48 4.93 -8.20
C GLY A 57 8.03 3.85 -7.23
N ALA A 58 8.97 2.99 -6.85
CA ALA A 58 8.72 1.93 -5.89
C ALA A 58 8.47 2.50 -4.50
N PRO A 59 7.67 1.83 -3.66
CA PRO A 59 7.44 2.31 -2.31
C PRO A 59 8.73 2.27 -1.48
N ASP A 60 8.94 3.32 -0.69
CA ASP A 60 10.07 3.40 0.23
C ASP A 60 9.83 2.41 1.37
N PHE A 61 10.71 1.43 1.51
CA PHE A 61 10.55 0.37 2.49
C PHE A 61 10.52 0.90 3.93
N ASN A 62 11.32 1.91 4.24
CA ASN A 62 11.33 2.48 5.58
C ASN A 62 10.01 3.16 5.91
N GLN A 63 9.36 3.77 4.93
CA GLN A 63 8.05 4.37 5.14
C GLN A 63 6.95 3.32 5.20
N VAL A 64 7.05 2.26 4.40
CA VAL A 64 6.10 1.13 4.48
C VAL A 64 6.06 0.56 5.90
N ARG A 65 7.21 0.41 6.53
CA ARG A 65 7.31 -0.13 7.90
C ARG A 65 6.68 0.78 8.95
N ARG A 66 6.50 2.06 8.64
CA ARG A 66 5.97 3.07 9.57
C ARG A 66 4.49 3.38 9.34
N ILE A 67 3.84 2.73 8.39
CA ILE A 67 2.43 2.96 8.12
C ILE A 67 1.61 2.62 9.36
N GLU A 68 0.77 3.55 9.77
CA GLU A 68 -0.24 3.31 10.80
C GLU A 68 -1.46 2.71 10.11
N TRP A 69 -1.89 1.54 10.59
CA TRP A 69 -2.93 0.77 9.93
C TRP A 69 -3.95 0.26 10.94
N SER A 70 -5.21 0.51 10.70
CA SER A 70 -6.30 0.09 11.59
C SER A 70 -7.32 -0.84 10.91
N GLY A 71 -7.02 -1.31 9.71
CA GLY A 71 -7.92 -2.17 8.96
C GLY A 71 -8.68 -1.43 7.86
N THR A 72 -9.69 -2.07 7.30
CA THR A 72 -10.51 -1.52 6.21
C THR A 72 -11.97 -1.44 6.63
N GLY A 73 -12.62 -0.31 6.31
CA GLY A 73 -14.05 -0.15 6.56
C GLY A 73 -14.48 -0.43 7.99
N GLY A 74 -13.63 -0.10 8.97
CA GLY A 74 -13.91 -0.36 10.37
C GLY A 74 -13.64 -1.80 10.83
N THR A 75 -13.20 -2.67 9.93
CA THR A 75 -12.87 -4.06 10.23
C THR A 75 -11.37 -4.22 10.34
N PRO A 76 -10.83 -4.64 11.52
CA PRO A 76 -9.39 -4.91 11.63
C PRO A 76 -8.96 -6.04 10.70
N CYS A 77 -7.85 -5.83 10.01
CA CYS A 77 -7.20 -6.88 9.23
C CYS A 77 -5.70 -6.59 9.13
N PRO A 78 -4.86 -7.63 9.01
CA PRO A 78 -3.43 -7.43 8.87
C PRO A 78 -3.06 -6.80 7.52
N LEU A 79 -1.93 -6.12 7.51
CA LEU A 79 -1.34 -5.53 6.31
C LEU A 79 0.05 -6.14 6.11
N PHE A 80 0.32 -6.62 4.91
CA PHE A 80 1.62 -7.21 4.55
C PHE A 80 2.20 -6.48 3.35
N PHE A 81 3.53 -6.43 3.31
CA PHE A 81 4.28 -5.96 2.16
C PHE A 81 4.98 -7.13 1.48
N LEU A 82 4.89 -7.19 0.15
CA LEU A 82 5.43 -8.25 -0.68
C LEU A 82 6.54 -7.67 -1.56
N PRO A 83 7.81 -7.67 -1.08
CA PRO A 83 8.90 -6.98 -1.77
C PRO A 83 9.33 -7.64 -3.08
N HIS A 84 9.06 -8.93 -3.23
CA HIS A 84 9.51 -9.72 -4.39
C HIS A 84 8.34 -10.32 -5.16
N TRP A 85 7.26 -9.54 -5.32
CA TRP A 85 6.10 -10.00 -6.08
C TRP A 85 6.54 -10.52 -7.46
N PRO A 86 6.00 -11.64 -7.96
CA PRO A 86 4.87 -12.41 -7.39
C PRO A 86 5.26 -13.47 -6.34
N ASN A 87 6.52 -13.54 -5.93
CA ASN A 87 6.98 -14.49 -4.93
C ASN A 87 6.45 -14.09 -3.54
N GLU A 88 5.60 -14.93 -2.94
CA GLU A 88 4.99 -14.67 -1.63
C GLU A 88 5.74 -15.29 -0.46
N ASP A 89 6.93 -15.84 -0.69
CA ASP A 89 7.72 -16.48 0.38
C ASP A 89 8.27 -15.48 1.39
N GLN A 90 8.32 -14.21 1.03
CA GLN A 90 8.91 -13.16 1.86
C GLN A 90 7.89 -12.05 2.17
N LEU A 91 6.74 -12.44 2.68
CA LEU A 91 5.77 -11.47 3.19
C LEU A 91 6.31 -10.80 4.45
N ILE A 92 6.26 -9.47 4.47
CA ILE A 92 6.71 -8.68 5.61
C ILE A 92 5.48 -8.08 6.28
N PRO A 93 5.20 -8.42 7.55
CA PRO A 93 4.07 -7.80 8.24
C PRO A 93 4.34 -6.32 8.49
N VAL A 94 3.41 -5.48 8.04
CA VAL A 94 3.41 -4.05 8.32
C VAL A 94 2.59 -3.79 9.58
N TYR A 95 1.52 -4.56 9.71
CA TYR A 95 0.64 -4.49 10.88
C TYR A 95 0.10 -5.90 11.14
N ALA A 96 0.29 -6.37 12.33
CA ALA A 96 -0.07 -7.76 12.70
C ALA A 96 -1.44 -7.87 13.39
N GLY A 97 -2.21 -6.83 13.36
CA GLY A 97 -3.53 -6.84 13.94
C GLY A 97 -3.59 -6.35 15.33
#